data_f794c8b53bc0135a72f6a29cce69520c
#
_entry.id   f794c8b53bc0135a72f6a29cce69520c
#
_cell.length_a   1.000
_cell.length_b   1.000
_cell.length_c   1.000
_cell.angle_alpha   90.00
_cell.angle_beta   90.00
_cell.angle_gamma   90.00
#
_symmetry.space_group_name_H-M   'P 1'
#
loop_
_entity.id
_entity.type
_entity.pdbx_description
1 polymer ?
#
loop_
_entity_poly.entity_id
_entity_poly.type
_entity_poly.pdbx_seq_one_letter_code
_entity_poly.pdbx_strand_id
1 'polypeptide(L)'
;MIYDERIEKMSRAEMRELQLERLKYMVAYAYDNVPFYKKKYDEAGVKPLHIKTLKDIEKLHFVTKTDLRDNYPYGFLSVPLSEISRIHASSGTSGKPTVVAYTAEDMEIWTECVARLVVAAGGRKDDIVQICFGYGLFTGALGLHQGWERIGAAVIPASTGNTERQIMLMKDLQTTAIVSTPSYALRIAEEMERLGYKPEDFKLRVGLFGSEASSEEMHAEIARKLHLLPTDNYGLSELIGPGVSGECEHKCGMHINEDHFYSEILDPATLTPASDGEYGELVLTALTKKSMPMIRYRTKDITKIDYTPCVCGRTTARMAKLKGRTDDMLIIKGVNVFPSQIEGVLLTFKEIGASYEIVVTREDYKDKLEVKVELADDSIVGDYGALEDLSRRIRSALKTVLQIDVKLTIVDHMSLTRYDGKAKRVIDLRKY
;
A
#
# COMPACT_ATOMS: atom_id res chain seq x y z
N MET A 1 -15.91 15.08 -2.41
CA MET A 1 -17.05 14.53 -3.24
C MET A 1 -17.27 13.06 -2.93
N ILE A 2 -18.43 12.48 -3.29
CA ILE A 2 -18.78 11.06 -3.14
C ILE A 2 -19.12 10.54 -4.52
N TYR A 3 -18.60 9.37 -4.89
CA TYR A 3 -18.81 8.78 -6.22
C TYR A 3 -20.13 7.98 -6.28
N ASP A 4 -20.36 7.10 -5.30
CA ASP A 4 -21.61 6.34 -5.15
C ASP A 4 -22.22 6.58 -3.77
N GLU A 5 -23.18 7.53 -3.71
CA GLU A 5 -23.85 7.89 -2.45
C GLU A 5 -24.59 6.72 -1.80
N ARG A 6 -25.13 5.81 -2.59
CA ARG A 6 -25.90 4.66 -2.08
C ARG A 6 -25.01 3.72 -1.28
N ILE A 7 -23.80 3.47 -1.75
CA ILE A 7 -22.85 2.54 -1.11
C ILE A 7 -22.01 3.27 -0.07
N GLU A 8 -21.43 4.41 -0.42
CA GLU A 8 -20.47 5.10 0.45
C GLU A 8 -21.13 5.78 1.67
N LYS A 9 -22.47 5.93 1.66
CA LYS A 9 -23.27 6.43 2.77
C LYS A 9 -24.24 5.36 3.36
N MET A 10 -24.08 4.10 2.95
CA MET A 10 -24.92 3.00 3.44
C MET A 10 -24.78 2.85 4.97
N SER A 11 -25.88 2.58 5.66
CA SER A 11 -25.83 2.34 7.11
C SER A 11 -24.98 1.11 7.44
N ARG A 12 -24.42 1.06 8.63
CA ARG A 12 -23.63 -0.10 9.09
C ARG A 12 -24.42 -1.40 9.07
N ALA A 13 -25.73 -1.34 9.36
CA ALA A 13 -26.60 -2.51 9.36
C ALA A 13 -26.78 -3.05 7.94
N GLU A 14 -27.16 -2.18 6.98
CA GLU A 14 -27.33 -2.55 5.57
C GLU A 14 -26.03 -3.06 4.95
N MET A 15 -24.89 -2.43 5.26
CA MET A 15 -23.58 -2.89 4.78
C MET A 15 -23.26 -4.31 5.29
N ARG A 16 -23.55 -4.62 6.56
CA ARG A 16 -23.34 -5.96 7.12
C ARG A 16 -24.27 -7.01 6.49
N GLU A 17 -25.49 -6.65 6.18
CA GLU A 17 -26.42 -7.54 5.47
C GLU A 17 -25.92 -7.84 4.06
N LEU A 18 -25.49 -6.81 3.31
CA LEU A 18 -24.91 -6.95 1.98
C LEU A 18 -23.64 -7.81 2.00
N GLN A 19 -22.75 -7.55 2.97
CA GLN A 19 -21.54 -8.34 3.15
C GLN A 19 -21.85 -9.81 3.45
N LEU A 20 -22.84 -10.10 4.29
CA LEU A 20 -23.24 -11.47 4.60
C LEU A 20 -23.82 -12.20 3.38
N GLU A 21 -24.66 -11.53 2.61
CA GLU A 21 -25.22 -12.08 1.37
C GLU A 21 -24.09 -12.44 0.39
N ARG A 22 -23.20 -11.49 0.13
CA ARG A 22 -22.07 -11.67 -0.79
C ARG A 22 -21.08 -12.73 -0.28
N LEU A 23 -20.82 -12.78 1.03
CA LEU A 23 -19.97 -13.81 1.64
C LEU A 23 -20.56 -15.21 1.43
N LYS A 24 -21.83 -15.41 1.72
CA LYS A 24 -22.50 -16.71 1.48
C LYS A 24 -22.38 -17.16 0.05
N TYR A 25 -22.64 -16.24 -0.88
CA TYR A 25 -22.52 -16.50 -2.31
C TYR A 25 -21.07 -16.86 -2.67
N MET A 26 -20.10 -16.05 -2.27
CA MET A 26 -18.70 -16.25 -2.64
C MET A 26 -18.11 -17.54 -2.06
N VAL A 27 -18.48 -17.90 -0.82
CA VAL A 27 -18.03 -19.17 -0.20
C VAL A 27 -18.59 -20.37 -0.95
N ALA A 28 -19.87 -20.35 -1.32
CA ALA A 28 -20.48 -21.41 -2.11
C ALA A 28 -19.84 -21.49 -3.52
N TYR A 29 -19.71 -20.34 -4.18
CA TYR A 29 -19.09 -20.24 -5.49
C TYR A 29 -17.65 -20.78 -5.51
N ALA A 30 -16.82 -20.38 -4.55
CA ALA A 30 -15.46 -20.85 -4.44
C ALA A 30 -15.38 -22.35 -4.14
N TYR A 31 -16.24 -22.87 -3.28
CA TYR A 31 -16.31 -24.30 -2.97
C TYR A 31 -16.66 -25.13 -4.22
N ASP A 32 -17.59 -24.67 -5.05
CA ASP A 32 -18.04 -25.41 -6.23
C ASP A 32 -17.08 -25.31 -7.40
N ASN A 33 -16.34 -24.21 -7.56
CA ASN A 33 -15.57 -23.92 -8.76
C ASN A 33 -14.03 -23.96 -8.56
N VAL A 34 -13.52 -23.97 -7.33
CA VAL A 34 -12.06 -23.97 -7.08
C VAL A 34 -11.67 -25.19 -6.23
N PRO A 35 -10.99 -26.19 -6.79
CA PRO A 35 -10.63 -27.42 -6.08
C PRO A 35 -9.90 -27.21 -4.75
N PHE A 36 -9.08 -26.15 -4.64
CA PHE A 36 -8.39 -25.78 -3.41
C PHE A 36 -9.37 -25.56 -2.26
N TYR A 37 -10.41 -24.73 -2.45
CA TYR A 37 -11.40 -24.43 -1.39
C TYR A 37 -12.22 -25.66 -1.05
N LYS A 38 -12.67 -26.42 -2.06
CA LYS A 38 -13.42 -27.65 -1.84
C LYS A 38 -12.62 -28.61 -0.93
N LYS A 39 -11.36 -28.85 -1.27
CA LYS A 39 -10.49 -29.72 -0.50
C LYS A 39 -10.31 -29.22 0.94
N LYS A 40 -9.96 -27.94 1.12
CA LYS A 40 -9.68 -27.36 2.44
C LYS A 40 -10.92 -27.35 3.35
N TYR A 41 -12.07 -27.05 2.79
CA TYR A 41 -13.31 -27.01 3.55
C TYR A 41 -13.82 -28.40 3.89
N ASP A 42 -13.66 -29.39 3.00
CA ASP A 42 -14.01 -30.77 3.27
C ASP A 42 -13.09 -31.37 4.36
N GLU A 43 -11.79 -31.11 4.32
CA GLU A 43 -10.82 -31.51 5.35
C GLU A 43 -11.18 -30.92 6.74
N ALA A 44 -11.67 -29.69 6.78
CA ALA A 44 -12.11 -29.02 8.01
C ALA A 44 -13.53 -29.38 8.46
N GLY A 45 -14.28 -30.19 7.69
CA GLY A 45 -15.69 -30.48 7.94
C GLY A 45 -16.62 -29.29 7.81
N VAL A 46 -16.20 -28.24 7.07
CA VAL A 46 -16.98 -27.02 6.86
C VAL A 46 -17.64 -27.07 5.49
N LYS A 47 -18.92 -26.67 5.44
CA LYS A 47 -19.69 -26.56 4.18
C LYS A 47 -20.21 -25.14 4.01
N PRO A 48 -20.47 -24.67 2.78
CA PRO A 48 -21.01 -23.33 2.54
C PRO A 48 -22.26 -23.01 3.35
N LEU A 49 -23.14 -23.98 3.55
CA LEU A 49 -24.35 -23.83 4.34
C LEU A 49 -24.12 -23.53 5.85
N HIS A 50 -22.89 -23.71 6.34
CA HIS A 50 -22.51 -23.39 7.72
C HIS A 50 -22.25 -21.90 7.92
N ILE A 51 -22.18 -21.09 6.85
CA ILE A 51 -22.04 -19.64 6.91
C ILE A 51 -23.42 -19.02 7.05
N LYS A 52 -23.78 -18.65 8.26
CA LYS A 52 -25.09 -18.04 8.61
C LYS A 52 -24.94 -16.59 9.04
N THR A 53 -23.80 -16.24 9.62
CA THR A 53 -23.44 -14.91 10.10
C THR A 53 -22.07 -14.53 9.57
N LEU A 54 -21.69 -13.25 9.60
CA LEU A 54 -20.33 -12.80 9.23
C LEU A 54 -19.25 -13.44 10.13
N LYS A 55 -19.56 -13.71 11.40
CA LYS A 55 -18.62 -14.36 12.32
C LYS A 55 -18.27 -15.80 11.89
N ASP A 56 -19.15 -16.47 11.14
CA ASP A 56 -18.88 -17.83 10.69
C ASP A 56 -17.71 -17.92 9.70
N ILE A 57 -17.21 -16.79 9.20
CA ILE A 57 -15.99 -16.71 8.39
C ILE A 57 -14.79 -17.28 9.15
N GLU A 58 -14.75 -17.18 10.47
CA GLU A 58 -13.69 -17.73 11.33
C GLU A 58 -13.51 -19.25 11.19
N LYS A 59 -14.54 -19.97 10.70
CA LYS A 59 -14.49 -21.41 10.42
C LYS A 59 -13.72 -21.76 9.15
N LEU A 60 -13.50 -20.78 8.26
CA LEU A 60 -12.90 -20.97 6.96
C LEU A 60 -11.37 -20.94 7.03
N HIS A 61 -10.74 -21.74 6.18
CA HIS A 61 -9.29 -21.81 6.06
C HIS A 61 -8.73 -20.47 5.55
N PHE A 62 -7.57 -20.07 6.07
CA PHE A 62 -6.83 -18.92 5.55
C PHE A 62 -6.17 -19.27 4.21
N VAL A 63 -6.11 -18.29 3.31
CA VAL A 63 -5.30 -18.34 2.11
C VAL A 63 -4.04 -17.51 2.31
N THR A 64 -2.92 -18.03 1.89
CA THR A 64 -1.61 -17.37 1.99
C THR A 64 -0.96 -17.25 0.60
N LYS A 65 0.08 -16.43 0.53
CA LYS A 65 0.88 -16.31 -0.70
C LYS A 65 1.54 -17.63 -1.11
N THR A 66 1.85 -18.50 -0.15
CA THR A 66 2.37 -19.85 -0.39
C THR A 66 1.34 -20.72 -1.11
N ASP A 67 0.08 -20.69 -0.67
CA ASP A 67 -0.99 -21.46 -1.33
C ASP A 67 -1.14 -21.05 -2.81
N LEU A 68 -1.03 -19.76 -3.11
CA LEU A 68 -1.09 -19.26 -4.49
C LEU A 68 0.10 -19.74 -5.33
N ARG A 69 1.30 -19.80 -4.75
CA ARG A 69 2.52 -20.31 -5.42
C ARG A 69 2.47 -21.80 -5.67
N ASP A 70 1.97 -22.57 -4.70
CA ASP A 70 1.84 -24.03 -4.79
C ASP A 70 0.81 -24.43 -5.86
N ASN A 71 -0.15 -23.57 -6.12
CA ASN A 71 -1.18 -23.76 -7.14
C ASN A 71 -0.92 -22.94 -8.43
N TYR A 72 0.34 -22.51 -8.64
CA TYR A 72 0.76 -21.78 -9.84
C TYR A 72 0.57 -22.61 -11.13
N PRO A 73 0.14 -22.02 -12.26
CA PRO A 73 -0.27 -20.61 -12.36
C PRO A 73 -1.78 -20.37 -12.16
N TYR A 74 -2.63 -21.38 -12.35
CA TYR A 74 -4.07 -21.23 -12.51
C TYR A 74 -4.91 -22.06 -11.54
N GLY A 75 -4.32 -22.65 -10.51
CA GLY A 75 -5.03 -23.51 -9.56
C GLY A 75 -6.12 -22.80 -8.71
N PHE A 76 -6.15 -21.48 -8.74
CA PHE A 76 -7.20 -20.67 -8.11
C PHE A 76 -8.23 -20.11 -9.10
N LEU A 77 -8.10 -20.40 -10.42
CA LEU A 77 -9.13 -19.99 -11.37
C LEU A 77 -10.43 -20.76 -11.14
N SER A 78 -11.53 -20.01 -11.12
CA SER A 78 -12.89 -20.53 -11.01
C SER A 78 -13.64 -20.54 -12.34
N VAL A 79 -13.02 -19.98 -13.37
CA VAL A 79 -13.58 -19.84 -14.73
C VAL A 79 -12.56 -20.34 -15.76
N PRO A 80 -13.01 -20.78 -16.97
CA PRO A 80 -12.08 -21.13 -18.04
C PRO A 80 -11.26 -19.93 -18.52
N LEU A 81 -10.04 -20.19 -19.03
CA LEU A 81 -9.15 -19.16 -19.54
C LEU A 81 -9.78 -18.29 -20.65
N SER A 82 -10.75 -18.82 -21.39
CA SER A 82 -11.49 -18.07 -22.42
C SER A 82 -12.32 -16.91 -21.89
N GLU A 83 -12.65 -16.90 -20.60
CA GLU A 83 -13.38 -15.83 -19.93
C GLU A 83 -12.45 -14.79 -19.29
N ILE A 84 -11.13 -15.03 -19.30
CA ILE A 84 -10.15 -14.12 -18.73
C ILE A 84 -9.82 -12.99 -19.72
N SER A 85 -10.09 -11.77 -19.30
CA SER A 85 -9.81 -10.56 -20.07
C SER A 85 -8.42 -9.99 -19.81
N ARG A 86 -7.85 -10.24 -18.61
CA ARG A 86 -6.53 -9.72 -18.24
C ARG A 86 -5.82 -10.63 -17.23
N ILE A 87 -4.50 -10.72 -17.39
CA ILE A 87 -3.62 -11.43 -16.46
C ILE A 87 -2.55 -10.46 -15.98
N HIS A 88 -2.35 -10.41 -14.67
CA HIS A 88 -1.25 -9.71 -14.00
C HIS A 88 -0.44 -10.69 -13.16
N ALA A 89 0.71 -10.23 -12.71
CA ALA A 89 1.51 -10.98 -11.74
C ALA A 89 2.27 -10.04 -10.81
N SER A 90 2.40 -10.44 -9.55
CA SER A 90 3.29 -9.74 -8.63
C SER A 90 4.74 -10.09 -8.92
N SER A 91 5.68 -9.15 -8.69
CA SER A 91 7.12 -9.42 -8.76
C SER A 91 7.51 -10.39 -7.64
N GLY A 92 7.69 -11.66 -7.98
CA GLY A 92 8.15 -12.65 -7.02
C GLY A 92 9.64 -12.45 -6.70
N THR A 93 9.96 -11.97 -5.51
CA THR A 93 11.34 -11.85 -5.02
C THR A 93 12.02 -13.21 -4.78
N SER A 94 11.27 -14.32 -4.80
CA SER A 94 11.72 -15.66 -4.42
C SER A 94 11.33 -16.76 -5.44
N GLY A 95 11.32 -16.47 -6.75
CA GLY A 95 11.04 -17.48 -7.77
C GLY A 95 9.81 -17.20 -8.63
N LYS A 96 8.83 -18.12 -8.68
CA LYS A 96 7.63 -17.97 -9.52
C LYS A 96 6.79 -16.77 -9.07
N PRO A 97 6.32 -15.90 -10.00
CA PRO A 97 5.43 -14.79 -9.68
C PRO A 97 4.07 -15.31 -9.18
N THR A 98 3.36 -14.50 -8.40
CA THR A 98 1.96 -14.77 -8.08
C THR A 98 1.09 -14.25 -9.21
N VAL A 99 0.47 -15.16 -9.96
CA VAL A 99 -0.43 -14.82 -11.08
C VAL A 99 -1.80 -14.45 -10.54
N VAL A 100 -2.39 -13.41 -11.12
CA VAL A 100 -3.77 -12.99 -10.85
C VAL A 100 -4.48 -12.73 -12.18
N ALA A 101 -5.71 -13.13 -12.27
CA ALA A 101 -6.51 -13.02 -13.49
C ALA A 101 -7.83 -12.27 -13.21
N TYR A 102 -8.41 -11.71 -14.25
CA TYR A 102 -9.62 -10.90 -14.18
C TYR A 102 -10.52 -11.21 -15.37
N THR A 103 -11.82 -11.42 -15.11
CA THR A 103 -12.86 -11.38 -16.13
C THR A 103 -13.18 -9.92 -16.50
N ALA A 104 -14.04 -9.73 -17.51
CA ALA A 104 -14.55 -8.40 -17.84
C ALA A 104 -15.34 -7.80 -16.67
N GLU A 105 -16.14 -8.62 -15.95
CA GLU A 105 -16.89 -8.18 -14.76
C GLU A 105 -15.95 -7.76 -13.62
N ASP A 106 -14.88 -8.55 -13.35
CA ASP A 106 -13.88 -8.19 -12.34
C ASP A 106 -13.17 -6.87 -12.68
N MET A 107 -12.92 -6.62 -13.97
CA MET A 107 -12.31 -5.36 -14.44
C MET A 107 -13.24 -4.16 -14.20
N GLU A 108 -14.54 -4.32 -14.40
CA GLU A 108 -15.52 -3.28 -14.14
C GLU A 108 -15.60 -2.94 -12.65
N ILE A 109 -15.68 -3.97 -11.79
CA ILE A 109 -15.62 -3.82 -10.32
C ILE A 109 -14.35 -3.10 -9.88
N TRP A 110 -13.21 -3.52 -10.43
CA TRP A 110 -11.93 -2.89 -10.11
C TRP A 110 -11.90 -1.41 -10.47
N THR A 111 -12.35 -1.10 -11.68
CA THR A 111 -12.42 0.28 -12.16
C THR A 111 -13.32 1.15 -11.27
N GLU A 112 -14.48 0.62 -10.85
CA GLU A 112 -15.39 1.31 -9.93
C GLU A 112 -14.73 1.55 -8.55
N CYS A 113 -14.13 0.51 -7.96
CA CYS A 113 -13.43 0.64 -6.68
C CYS A 113 -12.38 1.76 -6.72
N VAL A 114 -11.59 1.82 -7.79
CA VAL A 114 -10.57 2.86 -7.94
C VAL A 114 -11.20 4.23 -8.19
N ALA A 115 -12.28 4.34 -8.98
CA ALA A 115 -12.97 5.60 -9.19
C ALA A 115 -13.47 6.22 -7.87
N ARG A 116 -14.00 5.39 -6.95
CA ARG A 116 -14.40 5.83 -5.59
C ARG A 116 -13.21 6.41 -4.82
N LEU A 117 -12.04 5.76 -4.86
CA LEU A 117 -10.82 6.24 -4.18
C LEU A 117 -10.35 7.57 -4.78
N VAL A 118 -10.32 7.65 -6.10
CA VAL A 118 -9.92 8.88 -6.81
C VAL A 118 -10.80 10.05 -6.41
N VAL A 119 -12.13 9.87 -6.42
CA VAL A 119 -13.08 10.93 -6.01
C VAL A 119 -12.95 11.26 -4.52
N ALA A 120 -12.70 10.25 -3.66
CA ALA A 120 -12.47 10.49 -2.23
C ALA A 120 -11.23 11.34 -1.98
N ALA A 121 -10.14 11.10 -2.71
CA ALA A 121 -8.89 11.87 -2.66
C ALA A 121 -9.01 13.29 -3.24
N GLY A 122 -10.16 13.67 -3.78
CA GLY A 122 -10.38 14.98 -4.39
C GLY A 122 -10.14 15.01 -5.90
N GLY A 123 -10.06 13.85 -6.57
CA GLY A 123 -9.97 13.75 -8.02
C GLY A 123 -11.23 14.30 -8.71
N ARG A 124 -11.06 14.92 -9.87
CA ARG A 124 -12.11 15.62 -10.63
C ARG A 124 -12.04 15.27 -12.11
N LYS A 125 -13.17 15.47 -12.80
CA LYS A 125 -13.28 15.24 -14.24
C LYS A 125 -12.33 16.09 -15.09
N ASP A 126 -12.01 17.28 -14.64
CA ASP A 126 -11.15 18.25 -15.33
C ASP A 126 -9.64 18.08 -14.98
N ASP A 127 -9.28 17.03 -14.25
CA ASP A 127 -7.89 16.74 -13.96
C ASP A 127 -7.14 16.20 -15.18
N ILE A 128 -5.87 16.56 -15.22
CA ILE A 128 -4.85 15.95 -16.07
C ILE A 128 -3.90 15.16 -15.16
N VAL A 129 -3.94 13.86 -15.28
CA VAL A 129 -3.31 12.93 -14.33
C VAL A 129 -2.09 12.26 -14.93
N GLN A 130 -0.95 12.36 -14.28
CA GLN A 130 0.25 11.64 -14.70
C GLN A 130 0.45 10.39 -13.87
N ILE A 131 0.43 9.21 -14.54
CA ILE A 131 0.69 7.92 -13.92
C ILE A 131 2.19 7.62 -14.00
N CYS A 132 2.86 7.68 -12.86
CA CYS A 132 4.30 7.44 -12.71
C CYS A 132 4.60 6.04 -12.16
N PHE A 133 3.71 5.07 -12.37
CA PHE A 133 3.93 3.65 -12.14
C PHE A 133 4.27 2.92 -13.43
N GLY A 134 5.11 1.89 -13.36
CA GLY A 134 5.42 1.03 -14.51
C GLY A 134 4.20 0.28 -15.02
N TYR A 135 3.93 0.40 -16.32
CA TYR A 135 2.93 -0.39 -17.03
C TYR A 135 3.54 -1.74 -17.43
N GLY A 136 3.02 -2.82 -16.86
CA GLY A 136 3.53 -4.18 -17.10
C GLY A 136 2.67 -5.21 -16.38
N LEU A 137 3.29 -6.27 -15.89
CA LEU A 137 2.57 -7.34 -15.16
C LEU A 137 2.00 -6.87 -13.82
N PHE A 138 2.54 -5.80 -13.24
CA PHE A 138 2.07 -5.23 -11.98
C PHE A 138 0.70 -4.52 -12.13
N THR A 139 -0.17 -4.64 -11.14
CA THR A 139 -1.55 -4.15 -11.21
C THR A 139 -1.68 -2.62 -11.03
N GLY A 140 -0.70 -1.98 -10.36
CA GLY A 140 -0.84 -0.61 -9.87
C GLY A 140 -1.17 0.43 -10.94
N ALA A 141 -0.36 0.50 -12.01
CA ALA A 141 -0.52 1.51 -13.06
C ALA A 141 -1.88 1.41 -13.75
N LEU A 142 -2.22 0.22 -14.27
CA LEU A 142 -3.45 0.03 -15.06
C LEU A 142 -4.71 0.20 -14.22
N GLY A 143 -4.72 -0.25 -12.97
CA GLY A 143 -5.88 -0.06 -12.09
C GLY A 143 -6.16 1.41 -11.82
N LEU A 144 -5.11 2.18 -11.45
CA LEU A 144 -5.25 3.62 -11.18
C LEU A 144 -5.60 4.40 -12.46
N HIS A 145 -4.98 4.07 -13.60
CA HIS A 145 -5.31 4.63 -14.91
C HIS A 145 -6.82 4.53 -15.20
N GLN A 146 -7.38 3.32 -15.12
CA GLN A 146 -8.79 3.08 -15.42
C GLN A 146 -9.76 3.82 -14.48
N GLY A 147 -9.42 3.93 -13.19
CA GLY A 147 -10.24 4.68 -12.24
C GLY A 147 -10.28 6.18 -12.54
N TRP A 148 -9.18 6.77 -12.96
CA TRP A 148 -9.14 8.16 -13.39
C TRP A 148 -9.89 8.40 -14.71
N GLU A 149 -9.74 7.51 -15.71
CA GLU A 149 -10.53 7.57 -16.94
C GLU A 149 -12.04 7.44 -16.65
N ARG A 150 -12.42 6.58 -15.71
CA ARG A 150 -13.82 6.37 -15.31
C ARG A 150 -14.50 7.65 -14.81
N ILE A 151 -13.79 8.50 -14.11
CA ILE A 151 -14.33 9.79 -13.66
C ILE A 151 -14.27 10.88 -14.72
N GLY A 152 -13.70 10.58 -15.90
CA GLY A 152 -13.60 11.47 -17.06
C GLY A 152 -12.36 12.37 -17.06
N ALA A 153 -11.35 12.10 -16.24
CA ALA A 153 -10.06 12.81 -16.25
C ALA A 153 -9.19 12.40 -17.46
N ALA A 154 -8.32 13.30 -17.89
CA ALA A 154 -7.33 12.99 -18.92
C ALA A 154 -6.11 12.31 -18.28
N VAL A 155 -5.71 11.14 -18.79
CA VAL A 155 -4.61 10.37 -18.20
C VAL A 155 -3.38 10.38 -19.11
N ILE A 156 -2.21 10.74 -18.54
CA ILE A 156 -0.90 10.67 -19.14
C ILE A 156 -0.23 9.37 -18.66
N PRO A 157 -0.10 8.33 -19.51
CA PRO A 157 0.52 7.06 -19.15
C PRO A 157 2.05 7.15 -19.22
N ALA A 158 2.65 8.00 -18.38
CA ALA A 158 4.07 8.34 -18.44
C ALA A 158 5.00 7.17 -18.04
N SER A 159 4.50 6.21 -17.25
CA SER A 159 5.27 5.08 -16.71
C SER A 159 6.33 5.53 -15.69
N THR A 160 7.34 4.69 -15.40
CA THR A 160 8.45 5.00 -14.48
C THR A 160 9.71 5.41 -15.22
N GLY A 161 10.65 6.00 -14.49
CA GLY A 161 11.98 6.36 -15.01
C GLY A 161 12.01 7.68 -15.77
N ASN A 162 13.22 8.08 -16.14
CA ASN A 162 13.53 9.36 -16.80
C ASN A 162 12.84 10.54 -16.09
N THR A 163 13.27 10.84 -14.88
CA THR A 163 12.62 11.83 -13.99
C THR A 163 12.58 13.23 -14.61
N GLU A 164 13.60 13.63 -15.37
CA GLU A 164 13.61 14.91 -16.08
C GLU A 164 12.47 15.00 -17.12
N ARG A 165 12.24 13.89 -17.86
CA ARG A 165 11.12 13.81 -18.81
C ARG A 165 9.77 13.84 -18.09
N GLN A 166 9.66 13.21 -16.91
CA GLN A 166 8.44 13.28 -16.10
C GLN A 166 8.11 14.73 -15.76
N ILE A 167 9.10 15.50 -15.31
CA ILE A 167 8.95 16.90 -14.92
C ILE A 167 8.59 17.76 -16.14
N MET A 168 9.26 17.56 -17.28
CA MET A 168 8.93 18.24 -18.53
C MET A 168 7.47 18.01 -18.91
N LEU A 169 7.00 16.74 -18.89
CA LEU A 169 5.61 16.39 -19.21
C LEU A 169 4.62 17.05 -18.23
N MET A 170 4.93 17.04 -16.92
CA MET A 170 4.10 17.70 -15.92
C MET A 170 3.90 19.19 -16.20
N LYS A 171 4.95 19.86 -16.62
CA LYS A 171 4.92 21.28 -16.93
C LYS A 171 4.20 21.58 -18.25
N ASP A 172 4.60 20.90 -19.32
CA ASP A 172 4.08 21.17 -20.66
C ASP A 172 2.61 20.79 -20.81
N LEU A 173 2.20 19.67 -20.19
CA LEU A 173 0.83 19.19 -20.23
C LEU A 173 -0.03 19.70 -19.06
N GLN A 174 0.51 20.57 -18.21
CA GLN A 174 -0.18 21.17 -17.08
C GLN A 174 -0.83 20.15 -16.14
N THR A 175 -0.09 19.12 -15.78
CA THR A 175 -0.53 18.04 -14.90
C THR A 175 -1.08 18.58 -13.59
N THR A 176 -2.29 18.17 -13.21
CA THR A 176 -2.95 18.57 -11.96
C THR A 176 -2.93 17.50 -10.88
N ALA A 177 -2.75 16.23 -11.28
CA ALA A 177 -2.69 15.11 -10.37
C ALA A 177 -1.52 14.17 -10.71
N ILE A 178 -0.85 13.63 -9.69
CA ILE A 178 0.22 12.66 -9.84
C ILE A 178 -0.14 11.35 -9.14
N VAL A 179 0.23 10.24 -9.75
CA VAL A 179 0.07 8.89 -9.18
C VAL A 179 1.43 8.21 -9.18
N SER A 180 1.97 7.92 -8.00
CA SER A 180 3.31 7.33 -7.86
C SER A 180 3.50 6.60 -6.52
N THR A 181 4.70 6.04 -6.29
CA THR A 181 5.11 5.73 -4.91
C THR A 181 5.47 7.03 -4.18
N PRO A 182 5.31 7.10 -2.84
CA PRO A 182 5.71 8.27 -2.07
C PRO A 182 7.18 8.61 -2.24
N SER A 183 8.07 7.59 -2.25
CA SER A 183 9.51 7.79 -2.45
C SER A 183 9.83 8.37 -3.83
N TYR A 184 9.10 7.98 -4.89
CA TYR A 184 9.31 8.53 -6.22
C TYR A 184 8.78 9.97 -6.35
N ALA A 185 7.71 10.31 -5.62
CA ALA A 185 7.24 11.70 -5.54
C ALA A 185 8.31 12.64 -4.93
N LEU A 186 8.99 12.21 -3.86
CA LEU A 186 10.11 12.95 -3.29
C LEU A 186 11.30 13.05 -4.25
N ARG A 187 11.58 11.96 -4.99
CA ARG A 187 12.61 11.97 -6.04
C ARG A 187 12.29 12.97 -7.15
N ILE A 188 11.03 13.07 -7.58
CA ILE A 188 10.58 14.08 -8.54
C ILE A 188 10.80 15.49 -7.98
N ALA A 189 10.46 15.70 -6.71
CA ALA A 189 10.63 16.98 -6.04
C ALA A 189 12.10 17.42 -5.94
N GLU A 190 13.01 16.50 -5.57
CA GLU A 190 14.46 16.74 -5.56
C GLU A 190 14.97 17.14 -6.95
N GLU A 191 14.52 16.43 -7.97
CA GLU A 191 14.93 16.70 -9.36
C GLU A 191 14.37 18.02 -9.89
N MET A 192 13.13 18.40 -9.50
CA MET A 192 12.58 19.72 -9.81
C MET A 192 13.45 20.84 -9.21
N GLU A 193 13.85 20.70 -7.94
CA GLU A 193 14.75 21.66 -7.29
C GLU A 193 16.11 21.74 -8.01
N ARG A 194 16.70 20.59 -8.38
CA ARG A 194 17.96 20.51 -9.13
C ARG A 194 17.89 21.22 -10.48
N LEU A 195 16.76 21.12 -11.16
CA LEU A 195 16.50 21.79 -12.45
C LEU A 195 16.12 23.27 -12.31
N GLY A 196 16.06 23.79 -11.07
CA GLY A 196 15.74 25.19 -10.80
C GLY A 196 14.24 25.53 -10.88
N TYR A 197 13.37 24.53 -10.91
CA TYR A 197 11.93 24.74 -10.88
C TYR A 197 11.42 24.96 -9.45
N LYS A 198 10.34 25.72 -9.33
CA LYS A 198 9.59 25.93 -8.11
C LYS A 198 8.23 25.23 -8.20
N PRO A 199 7.61 24.84 -7.06
CA PRO A 199 6.28 24.21 -7.08
C PRO A 199 5.22 25.03 -7.84
N GLU A 200 5.30 26.37 -7.78
CA GLU A 200 4.38 27.29 -8.44
C GLU A 200 4.47 27.25 -9.98
N ASP A 201 5.53 26.69 -10.55
CA ASP A 201 5.69 26.50 -11.99
C ASP A 201 4.77 25.38 -12.53
N PHE A 202 4.13 24.62 -11.63
CA PHE A 202 3.29 23.46 -11.92
C PHE A 202 1.83 23.70 -11.47
N LYS A 203 0.92 22.84 -11.95
CA LYS A 203 -0.51 22.88 -11.60
C LYS A 203 -0.93 21.75 -10.66
N LEU A 204 0.03 21.05 -10.06
CA LEU A 204 -0.23 19.94 -9.15
C LEU A 204 -1.12 20.38 -7.99
N ARG A 205 -2.14 19.60 -7.65
CA ARG A 205 -3.05 19.83 -6.52
C ARG A 205 -3.36 18.60 -5.69
N VAL A 206 -3.23 17.39 -6.27
CA VAL A 206 -3.51 16.14 -5.58
C VAL A 206 -2.52 15.06 -6.02
N GLY A 207 -2.12 14.21 -5.06
CA GLY A 207 -1.30 13.03 -5.30
C GLY A 207 -1.95 11.79 -4.71
N LEU A 208 -2.05 10.71 -5.49
CA LEU A 208 -2.42 9.38 -5.03
C LEU A 208 -1.16 8.53 -4.90
N PHE A 209 -0.82 8.14 -3.68
CA PHE A 209 0.39 7.39 -3.39
C PHE A 209 0.06 5.98 -2.88
N GLY A 210 0.96 5.02 -3.13
CA GLY A 210 0.77 3.66 -2.69
C GLY A 210 1.91 2.73 -3.10
N SER A 211 1.72 1.43 -2.99
CA SER A 211 2.69 0.36 -3.22
C SER A 211 3.80 0.24 -2.18
N GLU A 212 4.00 1.21 -1.35
CA GLU A 212 4.90 1.20 -0.19
C GLU A 212 4.24 1.93 0.98
N ALA A 213 4.69 1.64 2.20
CA ALA A 213 4.24 2.38 3.37
C ALA A 213 4.78 3.81 3.31
N SER A 214 4.01 4.75 3.87
CA SER A 214 4.39 6.15 4.00
C SER A 214 4.05 6.68 5.40
N SER A 215 4.93 7.50 5.95
CA SER A 215 4.67 8.18 7.21
C SER A 215 3.93 9.52 7.00
N GLU A 216 3.38 10.08 8.07
CA GLU A 216 2.76 11.42 8.00
C GLU A 216 3.80 12.50 7.67
N GLU A 217 5.05 12.31 8.16
CA GLU A 217 6.17 13.20 7.87
C GLU A 217 6.54 13.16 6.38
N MET A 218 6.52 11.98 5.76
CA MET A 218 6.73 11.84 4.31
C MET A 218 5.64 12.56 3.52
N HIS A 219 4.39 12.42 3.92
CA HIS A 219 3.28 13.16 3.31
C HIS A 219 3.42 14.67 3.48
N ALA A 220 3.81 15.13 4.67
CA ALA A 220 4.05 16.54 4.93
C ALA A 220 5.17 17.10 4.03
N GLU A 221 6.24 16.33 3.83
CA GLU A 221 7.35 16.73 2.96
C GLU A 221 6.93 16.75 1.48
N ILE A 222 6.18 15.76 1.01
CA ILE A 222 5.62 15.76 -0.35
C ILE A 222 4.70 16.97 -0.56
N ALA A 223 3.80 17.25 0.39
CA ALA A 223 2.90 18.40 0.33
C ALA A 223 3.67 19.72 0.25
N ARG A 224 4.72 19.84 1.05
CA ARG A 224 5.58 21.04 1.10
C ARG A 224 6.33 21.26 -0.22
N LYS A 225 6.93 20.18 -0.76
CA LYS A 225 7.81 20.25 -1.94
C LYS A 225 7.03 20.32 -3.26
N LEU A 226 5.86 19.72 -3.35
CA LEU A 226 5.08 19.65 -4.58
C LEU A 226 3.81 20.51 -4.57
N HIS A 227 3.49 21.19 -3.45
CA HIS A 227 2.27 22.01 -3.26
C HIS A 227 0.97 21.27 -3.63
N LEU A 228 0.86 20.00 -3.25
CA LEU A 228 -0.30 19.14 -3.50
C LEU A 228 -0.85 18.51 -2.21
N LEU A 229 -2.10 18.04 -2.25
CA LEU A 229 -2.68 17.18 -1.22
C LEU A 229 -2.23 15.74 -1.44
N PRO A 230 -1.36 15.16 -0.59
CA PRO A 230 -0.98 13.76 -0.70
C PRO A 230 -2.02 12.88 -0.03
N THR A 231 -2.44 11.80 -0.71
CA THR A 231 -3.36 10.79 -0.19
C THR A 231 -2.81 9.40 -0.43
N ASP A 232 -3.07 8.47 0.51
CA ASP A 232 -2.70 7.08 0.36
C ASP A 232 -3.82 6.27 -0.30
N ASN A 233 -3.43 5.28 -1.11
CA ASN A 233 -4.29 4.21 -1.55
C ASN A 233 -3.64 2.85 -1.26
N TYR A 234 -4.48 1.88 -0.93
CA TYR A 234 -4.05 0.54 -0.57
C TYR A 234 -4.74 -0.51 -1.43
N GLY A 235 -4.00 -1.56 -1.76
CA GLY A 235 -4.48 -2.74 -2.44
C GLY A 235 -3.38 -3.75 -2.67
N LEU A 236 -3.79 -4.93 -3.09
CA LEU A 236 -2.93 -6.09 -3.34
C LEU A 236 -3.33 -6.71 -4.67
N SER A 237 -2.36 -7.11 -5.47
CA SER A 237 -2.62 -7.82 -6.74
C SER A 237 -3.50 -9.05 -6.53
N GLU A 238 -3.28 -9.79 -5.45
CA GLU A 238 -3.99 -11.01 -5.10
C GLU A 238 -5.49 -10.80 -4.92
N LEU A 239 -5.91 -9.62 -4.46
CA LEU A 239 -7.33 -9.27 -4.33
C LEU A 239 -7.85 -8.63 -5.60
N ILE A 240 -7.53 -7.35 -5.82
CA ILE A 240 -8.01 -6.62 -7.00
C ILE A 240 -6.94 -5.70 -7.59
N GLY A 241 -5.83 -5.46 -6.89
CA GLY A 241 -4.86 -4.41 -7.16
C GLY A 241 -5.14 -3.19 -6.27
N PRO A 242 -4.78 -1.95 -6.67
CA PRO A 242 -5.28 -0.75 -6.01
C PRO A 242 -6.81 -0.73 -6.06
N GLY A 243 -7.46 -0.20 -5.04
CA GLY A 243 -8.93 -0.17 -5.01
C GLY A 243 -9.54 -0.86 -3.78
N VAL A 244 -8.74 -1.43 -2.89
CA VAL A 244 -9.25 -1.99 -1.62
C VAL A 244 -9.67 -0.86 -0.69
N SER A 245 -8.77 0.11 -0.46
CA SER A 245 -9.05 1.29 0.37
C SER A 245 -8.22 2.51 -0.05
N GLY A 246 -8.68 3.72 0.34
CA GLY A 246 -7.97 4.96 0.09
C GLY A 246 -8.41 6.12 0.97
N GLU A 247 -7.51 7.07 1.18
CA GLU A 247 -7.78 8.28 1.95
C GLU A 247 -8.74 9.22 1.22
N CYS A 248 -9.56 9.91 1.99
CA CYS A 248 -10.27 11.09 1.50
C CYS A 248 -9.46 12.37 1.76
N GLU A 249 -9.94 13.51 1.25
CA GLU A 249 -9.32 14.83 1.43
C GLU A 249 -9.10 15.21 2.92
N HIS A 250 -9.83 14.59 3.85
CA HIS A 250 -9.68 14.85 5.28
C HIS A 250 -8.61 14.01 5.98
N LYS A 251 -8.03 13.02 5.27
CA LYS A 251 -6.91 12.19 5.77
C LYS A 251 -7.17 11.53 7.15
N CYS A 252 -8.39 11.07 7.37
CA CYS A 252 -8.80 10.42 8.62
C CYS A 252 -8.71 8.89 8.55
N GLY A 253 -7.80 8.34 7.75
CA GLY A 253 -7.67 6.93 7.42
C GLY A 253 -8.25 6.58 6.04
N MET A 254 -7.94 5.38 5.56
CA MET A 254 -8.30 4.90 4.23
C MET A 254 -9.66 4.22 4.24
N HIS A 255 -10.65 4.78 3.56
CA HIS A 255 -11.99 4.21 3.38
C HIS A 255 -11.93 2.88 2.63
N ILE A 256 -12.47 1.83 3.21
CA ILE A 256 -12.52 0.50 2.61
C ILE A 256 -13.76 0.41 1.70
N ASN A 257 -13.60 -0.16 0.50
CA ASN A 257 -14.72 -0.54 -0.36
C ASN A 257 -15.41 -1.80 0.22
N GLU A 258 -16.14 -1.63 1.35
CA GLU A 258 -16.65 -2.71 2.19
C GLU A 258 -17.70 -3.60 1.50
N ASP A 259 -18.36 -3.11 0.50
CA ASP A 259 -19.29 -3.89 -0.31
C ASP A 259 -18.56 -4.91 -1.20
N HIS A 260 -17.27 -4.69 -1.48
CA HIS A 260 -16.41 -5.61 -2.24
C HIS A 260 -15.42 -6.38 -1.36
N PHE A 261 -15.08 -5.86 -0.17
CA PHE A 261 -14.06 -6.47 0.70
C PHE A 261 -14.56 -6.57 2.15
N TYR A 262 -14.51 -7.78 2.69
CA TYR A 262 -14.68 -7.99 4.11
C TYR A 262 -13.31 -8.06 4.79
N SER A 263 -13.15 -7.28 5.84
CA SER A 263 -11.87 -7.11 6.55
C SER A 263 -11.95 -7.70 7.94
N GLU A 264 -10.93 -8.47 8.33
CA GLU A 264 -10.69 -8.95 9.69
C GLU A 264 -9.36 -8.38 10.19
N ILE A 265 -9.27 -8.03 11.47
CA ILE A 265 -8.01 -7.69 12.13
C ILE A 265 -7.72 -8.81 13.13
N LEU A 266 -6.60 -9.49 12.95
CA LEU A 266 -6.22 -10.65 13.76
C LEU A 266 -4.94 -10.38 14.54
N ASP A 267 -4.87 -10.90 15.77
CA ASP A 267 -3.60 -10.99 16.49
C ASP A 267 -2.62 -11.83 15.66
N PRO A 268 -1.42 -11.30 15.32
CA PRO A 268 -0.49 -11.99 14.43
C PRO A 268 0.07 -13.31 15.00
N ALA A 269 0.09 -13.46 16.33
CA ALA A 269 0.64 -14.66 16.99
C ALA A 269 -0.40 -15.77 17.13
N THR A 270 -1.64 -15.43 17.50
CA THR A 270 -2.71 -16.40 17.77
C THR A 270 -3.64 -16.61 16.58
N LEU A 271 -3.69 -15.67 15.64
CA LEU A 271 -4.64 -15.62 14.51
C LEU A 271 -6.11 -15.60 14.94
N THR A 272 -6.37 -15.13 16.14
CA THR A 272 -7.72 -14.83 16.64
C THR A 272 -8.06 -13.36 16.43
N PRO A 273 -9.35 -12.99 16.38
CA PRO A 273 -9.75 -11.59 16.26
C PRO A 273 -9.07 -10.70 17.32
N ALA A 274 -8.46 -9.61 16.87
CA ALA A 274 -7.93 -8.59 17.77
C ALA A 274 -9.07 -7.81 18.42
N SER A 275 -8.81 -7.18 19.56
CA SER A 275 -9.78 -6.30 20.21
C SER A 275 -10.09 -5.09 19.34
N ASP A 276 -11.30 -4.54 19.45
CA ASP A 276 -11.72 -3.38 18.68
C ASP A 276 -10.75 -2.20 18.87
N GLY A 277 -10.30 -1.63 17.75
CA GLY A 277 -9.37 -0.51 17.71
C GLY A 277 -7.90 -0.87 17.95
N GLU A 278 -7.58 -2.14 18.21
CA GLU A 278 -6.20 -2.62 18.32
C GLU A 278 -5.59 -2.91 16.95
N TYR A 279 -4.26 -2.80 16.90
CA TYR A 279 -3.51 -3.17 15.70
C TYR A 279 -3.34 -4.69 15.60
N GLY A 280 -3.53 -5.22 14.39
CA GLY A 280 -3.32 -6.62 14.09
C GLY A 280 -3.04 -6.84 12.61
N GLU A 281 -2.88 -8.11 12.22
CA GLU A 281 -2.73 -8.49 10.82
C GLU A 281 -4.07 -8.31 10.09
N LEU A 282 -4.06 -7.57 9.00
CA LEU A 282 -5.20 -7.44 8.11
C LEU A 282 -5.39 -8.74 7.32
N VAL A 283 -6.60 -9.29 7.40
CA VAL A 283 -7.04 -10.41 6.58
C VAL A 283 -8.22 -9.96 5.75
N LEU A 284 -8.19 -10.24 4.45
CA LEU A 284 -9.19 -9.74 3.50
C LEU A 284 -9.89 -10.88 2.77
N THR A 285 -11.19 -10.71 2.59
CA THR A 285 -12.02 -11.56 1.73
C THR A 285 -12.60 -10.71 0.61
N ALA A 286 -12.32 -11.08 -0.64
CA ALA A 286 -12.97 -10.48 -1.81
C ALA A 286 -14.38 -11.08 -1.95
N LEU A 287 -15.39 -10.23 -1.85
CA LEU A 287 -16.80 -10.64 -1.87
C LEU A 287 -17.39 -10.73 -3.26
N THR A 288 -16.71 -10.17 -4.28
CA THR A 288 -17.29 -9.98 -5.62
C THR A 288 -16.37 -10.41 -6.75
N LYS A 289 -15.05 -10.51 -6.54
CA LYS A 289 -14.13 -10.96 -7.58
C LYS A 289 -14.28 -12.45 -7.82
N LYS A 290 -14.76 -12.82 -9.02
CA LYS A 290 -15.09 -14.21 -9.38
C LYS A 290 -13.94 -14.97 -9.99
N SER A 291 -13.14 -14.37 -10.88
CA SER A 291 -12.10 -15.11 -11.63
C SER A 291 -11.16 -15.94 -10.78
N MET A 292 -10.75 -15.37 -9.66
CA MET A 292 -9.91 -16.01 -8.62
C MET A 292 -10.45 -15.58 -7.26
N PRO A 293 -11.43 -16.30 -6.70
CA PRO A 293 -11.97 -16.01 -5.37
C PRO A 293 -10.86 -16.00 -4.33
N MET A 294 -10.85 -14.96 -3.49
CA MET A 294 -9.87 -14.83 -2.43
C MET A 294 -10.58 -14.68 -1.09
N ILE A 295 -10.59 -15.75 -0.31
CA ILE A 295 -11.31 -15.84 0.97
C ILE A 295 -10.31 -15.96 2.11
N ARG A 296 -10.41 -15.07 3.10
CA ARG A 296 -9.51 -14.98 4.26
C ARG A 296 -8.03 -14.94 3.86
N TYR A 297 -7.69 -14.06 2.92
CA TYR A 297 -6.31 -13.89 2.49
C TYR A 297 -5.49 -13.13 3.54
N ARG A 298 -4.43 -13.76 4.03
CA ARG A 298 -3.48 -13.16 5.00
C ARG A 298 -2.54 -12.21 4.28
N THR A 299 -2.72 -10.90 4.50
CA THR A 299 -1.92 -9.87 3.83
C THR A 299 -0.53 -9.69 4.42
N LYS A 300 -0.35 -10.06 5.68
CA LYS A 300 0.82 -9.75 6.51
C LYS A 300 0.96 -8.27 6.89
N ASP A 301 0.06 -7.40 6.44
CA ASP A 301 0.08 -5.99 6.75
C ASP A 301 -0.53 -5.73 8.13
N ILE A 302 0.11 -4.88 8.93
CA ILE A 302 -0.34 -4.51 10.28
C ILE A 302 -1.06 -3.17 10.24
N THR A 303 -2.34 -3.20 10.58
CA THR A 303 -3.21 -2.03 10.65
C THR A 303 -4.30 -2.20 11.71
N LYS A 304 -5.21 -1.25 11.80
CA LYS A 304 -6.46 -1.32 12.58
C LYS A 304 -7.60 -0.70 11.79
N ILE A 305 -8.84 -1.01 12.18
CA ILE A 305 -10.03 -0.49 11.52
C ILE A 305 -10.82 0.39 12.48
N ASP A 306 -11.31 1.52 11.96
CA ASP A 306 -12.23 2.44 12.62
C ASP A 306 -13.57 2.44 11.87
N TYR A 307 -14.65 2.14 12.59
CA TYR A 307 -16.02 2.08 12.07
C TYR A 307 -16.82 3.36 12.32
N THR A 308 -16.21 4.39 12.87
CA THR A 308 -16.91 5.67 13.10
C THR A 308 -17.11 6.43 11.77
N PRO A 309 -18.24 7.13 11.57
CA PRO A 309 -18.46 7.93 10.37
C PRO A 309 -17.37 8.98 10.18
N CYS A 310 -16.96 9.19 8.93
CA CYS A 310 -15.96 10.21 8.59
C CYS A 310 -16.61 11.58 8.41
N VAL A 311 -15.87 12.63 8.72
CA VAL A 311 -16.28 14.03 8.47
C VAL A 311 -16.53 14.33 6.99
N CYS A 312 -15.99 13.51 6.08
CA CYS A 312 -16.27 13.61 4.64
C CYS A 312 -17.71 13.16 4.25
N GLY A 313 -18.47 12.61 5.21
CA GLY A 313 -19.84 12.12 5.02
C GLY A 313 -19.95 10.64 4.64
N ARG A 314 -18.82 9.93 4.45
CA ARG A 314 -18.83 8.47 4.25
C ARG A 314 -19.02 7.73 5.55
N THR A 315 -19.74 6.61 5.47
CA THR A 315 -20.00 5.69 6.58
C THR A 315 -19.16 4.43 6.51
N THR A 316 -18.43 4.23 5.42
CA THR A 316 -17.54 3.07 5.24
C THR A 316 -16.42 3.08 6.26
N ALA A 317 -16.05 1.88 6.73
CA ALA A 317 -14.94 1.68 7.66
C ALA A 317 -13.63 2.21 7.07
N ARG A 318 -12.75 2.66 7.95
CA ARG A 318 -11.44 3.20 7.57
C ARG A 318 -10.33 2.37 8.20
N MET A 319 -9.39 1.95 7.38
CA MET A 319 -8.15 1.39 7.91
C MET A 319 -7.13 2.50 8.19
N ALA A 320 -6.38 2.34 9.27
CA ALA A 320 -5.27 3.21 9.60
C ALA A 320 -4.10 2.99 8.61
N LYS A 321 -3.16 3.91 8.57
CA LYS A 321 -1.88 3.69 7.86
C LYS A 321 -1.21 2.42 8.37
N LEU A 322 -0.53 1.73 7.46
CA LEU A 322 0.19 0.52 7.81
C LEU A 322 1.34 0.83 8.77
N LYS A 323 1.45 0.09 9.86
CA LYS A 323 2.65 0.13 10.71
C LYS A 323 3.84 -0.59 10.10
N GLY A 324 3.58 -1.49 9.16
CA GLY A 324 4.56 -2.34 8.47
C GLY A 324 3.96 -3.69 8.15
N ARG A 325 4.81 -4.64 7.77
CA ARG A 325 4.43 -6.02 7.48
C ARG A 325 5.08 -6.96 8.48
N THR A 326 4.40 -8.04 8.83
CA THR A 326 4.98 -9.07 9.73
C THR A 326 6.18 -9.78 9.13
N ASP A 327 6.28 -9.85 7.78
CA ASP A 327 7.40 -10.44 7.05
C ASP A 327 8.52 -9.44 6.69
N ASP A 328 8.30 -8.13 6.82
CA ASP A 328 9.32 -7.07 6.70
C ASP A 328 9.85 -6.60 8.07
N MET A 329 9.27 -7.13 9.14
CA MET A 329 9.68 -6.82 10.51
C MET A 329 11.07 -7.39 10.80
N LEU A 330 11.98 -6.52 11.21
CA LEU A 330 13.33 -6.90 11.63
C LEU A 330 13.31 -7.24 13.12
N ILE A 331 13.74 -8.45 13.45
CA ILE A 331 13.99 -8.80 14.87
C ILE A 331 15.47 -8.50 15.16
N ILE A 332 15.70 -7.49 15.98
CA ILE A 332 17.05 -7.02 16.34
C ILE A 332 17.22 -7.15 17.85
N LYS A 333 18.09 -8.04 18.29
CA LYS A 333 18.32 -8.31 19.73
C LYS A 333 17.02 -8.60 20.51
N GLY A 334 16.05 -9.29 19.87
CA GLY A 334 14.75 -9.61 20.48
C GLY A 334 13.72 -8.50 20.43
N VAL A 335 14.02 -7.37 19.80
CA VAL A 335 13.08 -6.24 19.61
C VAL A 335 12.57 -6.23 18.18
N ASN A 336 11.25 -6.05 18.02
CA ASN A 336 10.60 -5.91 16.73
C ASN A 336 10.78 -4.48 16.20
N VAL A 337 11.46 -4.33 15.07
CA VAL A 337 11.74 -3.05 14.42
C VAL A 337 11.09 -3.03 13.05
N PHE A 338 10.26 -2.03 12.78
CA PHE A 338 9.69 -1.79 11.46
C PHE A 338 10.48 -0.67 10.75
N PRO A 339 10.83 -0.85 9.46
CA PRO A 339 11.51 0.20 8.67
C PRO A 339 10.80 1.55 8.69
N SER A 340 9.46 1.57 8.74
CA SER A 340 8.64 2.77 8.83
C SER A 340 8.86 3.58 10.11
N GLN A 341 9.24 2.93 11.22
CA GLN A 341 9.57 3.65 12.47
C GLN A 341 10.88 4.44 12.32
N ILE A 342 11.85 3.87 11.60
CA ILE A 342 13.13 4.55 11.30
C ILE A 342 12.86 5.73 10.38
N GLU A 343 12.09 5.52 9.32
CA GLU A 343 11.72 6.57 8.36
C GLU A 343 11.03 7.75 9.04
N GLY A 344 10.01 7.47 9.88
CA GLY A 344 9.30 8.52 10.61
C GLY A 344 10.22 9.38 11.47
N VAL A 345 11.25 8.78 12.10
CA VAL A 345 12.25 9.55 12.86
C VAL A 345 13.13 10.38 11.94
N LEU A 346 13.66 9.80 10.86
CA LEU A 346 14.61 10.49 9.96
C LEU A 346 13.99 11.74 9.33
N LEU A 347 12.77 11.65 8.85
CA LEU A 347 12.07 12.74 8.18
C LEU A 347 11.70 13.93 9.10
N THR A 348 11.88 13.81 10.43
CA THR A 348 11.77 14.95 11.35
C THR A 348 12.98 15.88 11.32
N PHE A 349 14.09 15.45 10.73
CA PHE A 349 15.34 16.21 10.67
C PHE A 349 15.48 16.87 9.29
N LYS A 350 15.43 18.19 9.25
CA LYS A 350 15.51 18.97 8.00
C LYS A 350 16.89 18.88 7.33
N GLU A 351 17.89 18.58 8.09
CA GLU A 351 19.28 18.41 7.63
C GLU A 351 19.49 17.08 6.89
N ILE A 352 18.51 16.17 6.94
CA ILE A 352 18.56 14.85 6.31
C ILE A 352 17.66 14.82 5.07
N GLY A 353 18.20 14.28 3.97
CA GLY A 353 17.47 14.00 2.73
C GLY A 353 16.53 12.80 2.89
N ALA A 354 15.64 12.62 1.90
CA ALA A 354 14.66 11.53 1.91
C ALA A 354 15.27 10.13 1.64
N SER A 355 16.54 10.05 1.24
CA SER A 355 17.21 8.78 0.95
C SER A 355 17.94 8.25 2.19
N TYR A 356 17.65 6.99 2.51
CA TYR A 356 18.30 6.26 3.61
C TYR A 356 18.36 4.77 3.30
N GLU A 357 19.28 4.06 4.00
CA GLU A 357 19.39 2.59 3.97
C GLU A 357 19.45 2.05 5.40
N ILE A 358 18.81 0.89 5.58
CA ILE A 358 18.82 0.12 6.82
C ILE A 358 19.64 -1.14 6.57
N VAL A 359 20.81 -1.23 7.16
CA VAL A 359 21.71 -2.39 7.00
C VAL A 359 21.69 -3.22 8.26
N VAL A 360 21.35 -4.51 8.11
CA VAL A 360 21.35 -5.48 9.21
C VAL A 360 22.49 -6.46 9.01
N THR A 361 23.34 -6.58 10.01
CA THR A 361 24.47 -7.52 10.04
C THR A 361 24.40 -8.37 11.30
N ARG A 362 25.15 -9.47 11.31
CA ARG A 362 25.36 -10.30 12.51
C ARG A 362 26.85 -10.51 12.73
N GLU A 363 27.32 -10.06 13.89
CA GLU A 363 28.71 -10.24 14.33
C GLU A 363 28.70 -10.85 15.74
N ASP A 364 29.50 -11.88 15.95
CA ASP A 364 29.60 -12.60 17.23
C ASP A 364 28.21 -12.98 17.80
N TYR A 365 27.35 -13.55 16.94
CA TYR A 365 25.97 -13.96 17.25
C TYR A 365 25.03 -12.81 17.68
N LYS A 366 25.45 -11.55 17.55
CA LYS A 366 24.64 -10.36 17.88
C LYS A 366 24.24 -9.63 16.62
N ASP A 367 22.95 -9.36 16.48
CA ASP A 367 22.43 -8.53 15.41
C ASP A 367 22.83 -7.07 15.63
N LYS A 368 23.32 -6.43 14.58
CA LYS A 368 23.63 -5.00 14.52
C LYS A 368 22.74 -4.34 13.49
N LEU A 369 22.23 -3.19 13.86
CA LEU A 369 21.42 -2.33 13.00
C LEU A 369 22.22 -1.06 12.70
N GLU A 370 22.48 -0.81 11.43
CA GLU A 370 23.06 0.43 10.92
C GLU A 370 22.04 1.16 10.07
N VAL A 371 21.88 2.44 10.30
CA VAL A 371 21.08 3.34 9.48
C VAL A 371 22.04 4.31 8.79
N LYS A 372 22.02 4.31 7.45
CA LYS A 372 22.75 5.27 6.63
C LYS A 372 21.79 6.32 6.15
N VAL A 373 22.14 7.58 6.31
CA VAL A 373 21.32 8.73 5.91
C VAL A 373 22.16 9.70 5.11
N GLU A 374 21.55 10.32 4.11
CA GLU A 374 22.19 11.41 3.36
C GLU A 374 21.88 12.76 3.99
N LEU A 375 22.80 13.69 3.86
CA LEU A 375 22.52 15.11 4.08
C LEU A 375 21.52 15.63 3.03
N ALA A 376 20.65 16.55 3.44
CA ALA A 376 19.72 17.21 2.53
C ALA A 376 20.45 18.07 1.49
N ASP A 377 21.56 18.68 1.90
CA ASP A 377 22.44 19.51 1.06
C ASP A 377 23.85 19.53 1.65
N ASP A 378 24.75 20.28 1.02
CA ASP A 378 26.15 20.40 1.44
C ASP A 378 26.40 21.49 2.51
N SER A 379 25.35 22.09 3.09
CA SER A 379 25.47 23.26 3.98
C SER A 379 26.28 23.02 5.24
N ILE A 380 26.30 21.79 5.75
CA ILE A 380 27.06 21.38 6.95
C ILE A 380 28.23 20.44 6.64
N VAL A 381 28.53 20.22 5.36
CA VAL A 381 29.70 19.43 4.95
C VAL A 381 31.00 20.16 5.39
N GLY A 382 31.81 19.46 6.15
CA GLY A 382 33.07 20.05 6.72
C GLY A 382 32.92 20.70 8.10
N ASP A 383 31.69 20.91 8.60
CA ASP A 383 31.44 21.33 9.99
C ASP A 383 31.32 20.09 10.90
N TYR A 384 32.43 19.63 11.44
CA TYR A 384 32.45 18.45 12.31
C TYR A 384 31.59 18.59 13.56
N GLY A 385 31.46 19.81 14.11
CA GLY A 385 30.64 20.07 15.29
C GLY A 385 29.14 19.91 14.98
N ALA A 386 28.69 20.48 13.87
CA ALA A 386 27.30 20.34 13.37
C ALA A 386 26.97 18.90 13.04
N LEU A 387 27.87 18.17 12.36
CA LEU A 387 27.67 16.77 12.01
C LEU A 387 27.59 15.86 13.24
N GLU A 388 28.45 16.10 14.25
CA GLU A 388 28.44 15.33 15.50
C GLU A 388 27.15 15.59 16.31
N ASP A 389 26.72 16.85 16.41
CA ASP A 389 25.47 17.22 17.05
C ASP A 389 24.27 16.57 16.35
N LEU A 390 24.17 16.66 15.02
CA LEU A 390 23.13 16.04 14.21
C LEU A 390 23.11 14.51 14.45
N SER A 391 24.28 13.86 14.37
CA SER A 391 24.41 12.41 14.62
C SER A 391 23.92 12.03 16.01
N ARG A 392 24.23 12.82 17.04
CA ARG A 392 23.79 12.60 18.42
C ARG A 392 22.26 12.72 18.54
N ARG A 393 21.66 13.77 17.94
CA ARG A 393 20.20 14.01 17.95
C ARG A 393 19.45 12.87 17.27
N ILE A 394 19.87 12.46 16.08
CA ILE A 394 19.23 11.37 15.32
C ILE A 394 19.35 10.05 16.09
N ARG A 395 20.54 9.69 16.60
CA ARG A 395 20.71 8.46 17.39
C ARG A 395 19.85 8.45 18.65
N SER A 396 19.72 9.59 19.33
CA SER A 396 18.86 9.71 20.52
C SER A 396 17.37 9.51 20.16
N ALA A 397 16.92 10.11 19.06
CA ALA A 397 15.54 9.95 18.58
C ALA A 397 15.24 8.50 18.15
N LEU A 398 16.13 7.88 17.37
CA LEU A 398 16.02 6.47 16.99
C LEU A 398 15.98 5.55 18.23
N LYS A 399 16.84 5.77 19.21
CA LYS A 399 16.85 4.99 20.45
C LYS A 399 15.56 5.13 21.24
N THR A 400 14.98 6.32 21.28
CA THR A 400 13.68 6.57 21.94
C THR A 400 12.55 5.76 21.31
N VAL A 401 12.49 5.72 19.98
CA VAL A 401 11.42 5.03 19.24
C VAL A 401 11.64 3.52 19.16
N LEU A 402 12.88 3.08 18.89
CA LEU A 402 13.19 1.67 18.65
C LEU A 402 13.54 0.90 19.93
N GLN A 403 13.87 1.60 21.03
CA GLN A 403 14.35 1.03 22.31
C GLN A 403 15.63 0.19 22.17
N ILE A 404 16.40 0.40 21.09
CA ILE A 404 17.69 -0.23 20.84
C ILE A 404 18.72 0.82 20.36
N ASP A 405 19.99 0.50 20.54
CA ASP A 405 21.08 1.32 19.99
C ASP A 405 21.28 0.99 18.50
N VAL A 406 21.37 2.04 17.71
CA VAL A 406 21.55 2.00 16.25
C VAL A 406 22.88 2.66 15.90
N LYS A 407 23.66 2.03 15.02
CA LYS A 407 24.80 2.71 14.37
C LYS A 407 24.22 3.65 13.32
N LEU A 408 24.57 4.93 13.40
CA LEU A 408 24.21 5.92 12.39
C LEU A 408 25.45 6.28 11.57
N THR A 409 25.29 6.29 10.25
CA THR A 409 26.30 6.74 9.29
C THR A 409 25.68 7.84 8.44
N ILE A 410 26.18 9.04 8.56
CA ILE A 410 25.79 10.18 7.71
C ILE A 410 26.71 10.16 6.50
N VAL A 411 26.13 10.25 5.30
CA VAL A 411 26.86 10.27 4.03
C VAL A 411 26.55 11.55 3.26
N ASP A 412 27.38 11.87 2.30
CA ASP A 412 27.25 13.07 1.48
C ASP A 412 25.96 13.09 0.68
N HIS A 413 25.48 14.27 0.34
CA HIS A 413 24.32 14.47 -0.50
C HIS A 413 24.46 13.70 -1.83
N MET A 414 23.37 13.07 -2.31
CA MET A 414 23.31 12.29 -3.55
C MET A 414 24.21 11.04 -3.63
N SER A 415 24.68 10.49 -2.50
CA SER A 415 25.57 9.31 -2.48
C SER A 415 24.85 7.96 -2.37
N LEU A 416 23.62 7.92 -1.87
CA LEU A 416 22.83 6.69 -1.82
C LEU A 416 22.10 6.41 -3.13
N THR A 417 21.71 5.12 -3.32
CA THR A 417 21.01 4.70 -4.55
C THR A 417 19.63 5.35 -4.67
N ARG A 418 19.33 5.89 -5.84
CA ARG A 418 18.00 6.41 -6.20
C ARG A 418 17.18 5.35 -6.93
N TYR A 419 15.90 5.25 -6.58
CA TYR A 419 14.98 4.29 -7.15
C TYR A 419 13.87 5.00 -7.95
N ASP A 420 13.62 4.53 -9.17
CA ASP A 420 12.54 5.05 -10.04
C ASP A 420 11.21 4.31 -9.78
N GLY A 421 10.90 4.02 -8.53
CA GLY A 421 9.73 3.26 -8.11
C GLY A 421 9.83 2.89 -6.64
N LYS A 422 9.42 1.68 -6.27
CA LYS A 422 9.51 1.21 -4.88
C LYS A 422 10.96 1.17 -4.39
N ALA A 423 11.27 1.92 -3.36
CA ALA A 423 12.61 1.95 -2.78
C ALA A 423 12.93 0.66 -1.99
N LYS A 424 14.13 0.12 -2.19
CA LYS A 424 14.65 -0.99 -1.40
C LYS A 424 15.49 -0.42 -0.25
N ARG A 425 14.85 -0.22 0.88
CA ARG A 425 15.47 0.44 2.05
C ARG A 425 16.25 -0.51 2.94
N VAL A 426 15.90 -1.80 2.99
CA VAL A 426 16.49 -2.79 3.90
C VAL A 426 17.49 -3.68 3.16
N ILE A 427 18.69 -3.78 3.70
CA ILE A 427 19.79 -4.63 3.25
C ILE A 427 20.12 -5.58 4.41
N ASP A 428 19.53 -6.78 4.41
CA ASP A 428 19.81 -7.79 5.43
C ASP A 428 20.96 -8.68 4.95
N LEU A 429 22.10 -8.54 5.61
CA LEU A 429 23.34 -9.26 5.31
C LEU A 429 23.60 -10.43 6.28
N ARG A 430 22.63 -10.75 7.14
CA ARG A 430 22.78 -11.90 8.05
C ARG A 430 22.82 -13.20 7.27
N LYS A 431 23.84 -14.02 7.56
CA LYS A 431 23.91 -15.41 7.07
C LYS A 431 23.21 -16.31 8.08
N TYR A 432 22.21 -17.05 7.63
CA TYR A 432 21.47 -18.05 8.39
C TYR A 432 22.03 -19.44 8.13
#